data_fa0e8cd4635e2b1a3d4ae6c3b9f6e859
#
_entry.id   fa0e8cd4635e2b1a3d4ae6c3b9f6e859
#
_cell.length_a   1.000
_cell.length_b   1.000
_cell.length_c   1.000
_cell.angle_alpha   90.00
_cell.angle_beta   90.00
_cell.angle_gamma   90.00
#
_symmetry.space_group_name_H-M   'P 1'
#
loop_
_entity.id
_entity.type
_entity.pdbx_description
1 polymer ?
#
loop_
_entity_poly.entity_id
_entity_poly.type
_entity_poly.pdbx_seq_one_letter_code
_entity_poly.pdbx_strand_id
1 'polypeptide(L)'
;MGMKVTVVCVGKLKEKYWRDAIAEYSKRLSRYMKLEIIELADEKAPENMSDAQAAEVKEREGQRILKNVKDDAFAVALAVEGKMLSSEELAEFMTKKSVGGVSHIVFIIGGSLGLSPAVMRRADYALSFSKMTFPHQMMRVVLLEQIYRSERIQRNEPYHK
;
A
#
# COMPACT_ATOMS: atom_id res chain seq x y z
N MET A 1 -5.71 -3.54 -21.70
CA MET A 1 -6.13 -4.05 -20.39
C MET A 1 -5.26 -3.46 -19.32
N GLY A 2 -5.85 -2.77 -18.39
CA GLY A 2 -5.11 -2.15 -17.31
C GLY A 2 -4.68 -3.15 -16.25
N MET A 3 -3.67 -2.77 -15.50
CA MET A 3 -3.22 -3.53 -14.35
C MET A 3 -4.29 -3.49 -13.25
N LYS A 4 -4.43 -4.56 -12.51
CA LYS A 4 -5.19 -4.57 -11.26
C LYS A 4 -4.28 -4.15 -10.13
N VAL A 5 -4.73 -3.19 -9.31
CA VAL A 5 -4.01 -2.74 -8.12
C VAL A 5 -4.92 -2.95 -6.91
N THR A 6 -4.42 -3.64 -5.92
CA THR A 6 -5.11 -3.84 -4.64
C THR A 6 -4.30 -3.17 -3.55
N VAL A 7 -4.98 -2.44 -2.67
CA VAL A 7 -4.36 -1.89 -1.46
C VAL A 7 -4.97 -2.63 -0.28
N VAL A 8 -4.14 -3.40 0.42
CA VAL A 8 -4.54 -4.11 1.65
C VAL A 8 -4.03 -3.30 2.82
N CYS A 9 -4.92 -2.86 3.67
CA CYS A 9 -4.55 -1.99 4.79
C CYS A 9 -5.26 -2.42 6.07
N VAL A 10 -4.57 -2.23 7.18
CA VAL A 10 -5.08 -2.57 8.51
C VAL A 10 -5.71 -1.33 9.14
N GLY A 11 -6.94 -1.48 9.63
CA GLY A 11 -7.72 -0.41 10.21
C GLY A 11 -8.74 0.16 9.23
N LYS A 12 -9.84 0.65 9.76
CA LYS A 12 -10.91 1.26 8.97
C LYS A 12 -10.89 2.77 9.14
N LEU A 13 -11.10 3.48 8.03
CA LEU A 13 -11.14 4.94 8.06
C LEU A 13 -12.46 5.40 8.71
N LYS A 14 -12.34 6.18 9.77
CA LYS A 14 -13.49 6.73 10.50
C LYS A 14 -13.79 8.16 10.11
N GLU A 15 -12.75 8.95 9.85
CA GLU A 15 -12.90 10.39 9.54
C GLU A 15 -13.34 10.57 8.09
N LYS A 16 -14.34 11.42 7.91
CA LYS A 16 -14.92 11.71 6.60
C LYS A 16 -13.87 12.30 5.64
N TYR A 17 -12.97 13.14 6.14
CA TYR A 17 -11.95 13.76 5.27
C TYR A 17 -11.02 12.75 4.65
N TRP A 18 -10.65 11.66 5.37
CA TRP A 18 -9.84 10.58 4.80
C TRP A 18 -10.64 9.78 3.76
N ARG A 19 -11.89 9.47 4.08
CA ARG A 19 -12.75 8.73 3.14
C ARG A 19 -12.98 9.53 1.87
N ASP A 20 -13.18 10.84 2.00
CA ASP A 20 -13.39 11.71 0.85
C ASP A 20 -12.13 11.78 -0.03
N ALA A 21 -10.94 11.88 0.60
CA ALA A 21 -9.68 11.89 -0.14
C ALA A 21 -9.47 10.57 -0.89
N ILE A 22 -9.72 9.44 -0.25
CA ILE A 22 -9.62 8.12 -0.89
C ILE A 22 -10.60 8.01 -2.04
N ALA A 23 -11.83 8.47 -1.87
CA ALA A 23 -12.85 8.43 -2.92
C ALA A 23 -12.43 9.25 -4.13
N GLU A 24 -11.84 10.43 -3.92
CA GLU A 24 -11.39 11.28 -5.01
C GLU A 24 -10.29 10.62 -5.84
N TYR A 25 -9.25 10.08 -5.17
CA TYR A 25 -8.17 9.42 -5.89
C TYR A 25 -8.61 8.10 -6.53
N SER A 26 -9.50 7.36 -5.88
CA SER A 26 -10.07 6.14 -6.47
C SER A 26 -10.81 6.45 -7.77
N LYS A 27 -11.58 7.54 -7.79
CA LYS A 27 -12.26 7.99 -8.98
C LYS A 27 -11.28 8.33 -10.11
N ARG A 28 -10.22 9.08 -9.80
CA ARG A 28 -9.20 9.43 -10.80
C ARG A 28 -8.51 8.19 -11.34
N LEU A 29 -8.20 7.23 -10.47
CA LEU A 29 -7.49 6.01 -10.85
C LEU A 29 -8.33 5.05 -11.66
N SER A 30 -9.66 5.11 -11.55
CA SER A 30 -10.55 4.21 -12.28
C SER A 30 -10.40 4.30 -13.80
N ARG A 31 -9.86 5.40 -14.31
CA ARG A 31 -9.56 5.57 -15.74
C ARG A 31 -8.40 4.70 -16.21
N TYR A 32 -7.49 4.34 -15.30
CA TYR A 32 -6.22 3.72 -15.66
C TYR A 32 -6.11 2.27 -15.24
N MET A 33 -6.83 1.88 -14.20
CA MET A 33 -6.66 0.56 -13.62
C MET A 33 -7.92 0.12 -12.88
N LYS A 34 -7.96 -1.18 -12.57
CA LYS A 34 -8.95 -1.71 -11.64
C LYS A 34 -8.35 -1.62 -10.24
N LEU A 35 -8.88 -0.70 -9.44
CA LEU A 35 -8.42 -0.48 -8.07
C LEU A 35 -9.36 -1.15 -7.08
N GLU A 36 -8.80 -1.87 -6.13
CA GLU A 36 -9.53 -2.46 -5.03
C GLU A 36 -8.84 -2.08 -3.71
N ILE A 37 -9.60 -1.61 -2.74
CA ILE A 37 -9.06 -1.29 -1.41
C ILE A 37 -9.73 -2.22 -0.42
N ILE A 38 -8.90 -2.98 0.30
CA ILE A 38 -9.36 -3.93 1.31
C ILE A 38 -8.94 -3.40 2.68
N GLU A 39 -9.92 -3.02 3.49
CA GLU A 39 -9.68 -2.59 4.86
C GLU A 39 -9.91 -3.76 5.81
N LEU A 40 -8.88 -4.10 6.56
CA LEU A 40 -8.94 -5.18 7.54
C LEU A 40 -9.08 -4.59 8.94
N ALA A 41 -9.83 -5.28 9.80
CA ALA A 41 -9.96 -4.85 11.18
C ALA A 41 -8.59 -4.91 11.86
N ASP A 42 -8.26 -3.87 12.62
CA ASP A 42 -7.05 -3.85 13.43
C ASP A 42 -7.28 -4.64 14.73
N GLU A 43 -6.20 -5.20 15.26
CA GLU A 43 -6.22 -5.81 16.58
C GLU A 43 -6.15 -4.72 17.64
N LYS A 44 -6.90 -4.87 18.71
CA LYS A 44 -6.80 -3.98 19.85
C LYS A 44 -5.47 -4.24 20.57
N ALA A 45 -4.70 -3.19 20.74
CA ALA A 45 -3.41 -3.26 21.38
C ALA A 45 -3.45 -2.41 22.66
N PRO A 46 -3.14 -3.00 23.84
CA PRO A 46 -3.01 -2.19 25.07
C PRO A 46 -1.86 -1.21 24.93
N GLU A 47 -1.97 -0.04 25.57
CA GLU A 47 -0.92 1.00 25.50
C GLU A 47 0.43 0.51 26.01
N ASN A 48 0.42 -0.35 27.03
CA ASN A 48 1.63 -0.86 27.68
C ASN A 48 1.84 -2.34 27.37
N MET A 49 1.91 -2.68 26.08
CA MET A 49 2.15 -4.06 25.70
C MET A 49 3.63 -4.39 25.73
N SER A 50 3.96 -5.64 26.07
CA SER A 50 5.31 -6.16 25.96
C SER A 50 5.68 -6.37 24.48
N ASP A 51 6.98 -6.55 24.21
CA ASP A 51 7.45 -6.87 22.87
C ASP A 51 6.81 -8.16 22.34
N ALA A 52 6.61 -9.15 23.20
CA ALA A 52 5.97 -10.40 22.82
C ALA A 52 4.50 -10.18 22.44
N GLN A 53 3.79 -9.35 23.18
CA GLN A 53 2.39 -9.01 22.86
C GLN A 53 2.29 -8.23 21.55
N ALA A 54 3.21 -7.28 21.31
CA ALA A 54 3.27 -6.53 20.09
C ALA A 54 3.53 -7.44 18.87
N ALA A 55 4.47 -8.39 19.03
CA ALA A 55 4.77 -9.36 17.99
C ALA A 55 3.56 -10.24 17.66
N GLU A 56 2.80 -10.64 18.68
CA GLU A 56 1.60 -11.45 18.50
C GLU A 56 0.50 -10.69 17.76
N VAL A 57 0.29 -9.42 18.10
CA VAL A 57 -0.67 -8.55 17.42
C VAL A 57 -0.30 -8.41 15.95
N LYS A 58 0.99 -8.11 15.67
CA LYS A 58 1.47 -8.02 14.28
C LYS A 58 1.27 -9.31 13.51
N GLU A 59 1.51 -10.45 14.14
CA GLU A 59 1.35 -11.74 13.49
C GLU A 59 -0.12 -12.01 13.14
N ARG A 60 -1.04 -11.71 14.04
CA ARG A 60 -2.47 -11.88 13.77
C ARG A 60 -2.95 -10.97 12.64
N GLU A 61 -2.52 -9.71 12.65
CA GLU A 61 -2.82 -8.77 11.57
C GLU A 61 -2.21 -9.26 10.26
N GLY A 62 -0.97 -9.75 10.34
CA GLY A 62 -0.24 -10.27 9.18
C GLY A 62 -0.94 -11.45 8.53
N GLN A 63 -1.49 -12.37 9.32
CA GLN A 63 -2.23 -13.51 8.77
C GLN A 63 -3.48 -13.04 8.01
N ARG A 64 -4.17 -12.02 8.50
CA ARG A 64 -5.30 -11.44 7.78
C ARG A 64 -4.87 -10.80 6.47
N ILE A 65 -3.75 -10.09 6.48
CA ILE A 65 -3.17 -9.49 5.27
C ILE A 65 -2.88 -10.58 4.25
N LEU A 66 -2.18 -11.63 4.65
CA LEU A 66 -1.73 -12.68 3.74
C LEU A 66 -2.89 -13.42 3.07
N LYS A 67 -4.03 -13.55 3.74
CA LYS A 67 -5.23 -14.14 3.15
C LYS A 67 -5.76 -13.34 1.96
N ASN A 68 -5.38 -12.07 1.86
CA ASN A 68 -5.83 -11.16 0.82
C ASN A 68 -4.74 -10.88 -0.22
N VAL A 69 -3.62 -11.61 -0.16
CA VAL A 69 -2.53 -11.50 -1.14
C VAL A 69 -2.45 -12.80 -1.91
N LYS A 70 -2.89 -12.77 -3.16
CA LYS A 70 -2.86 -13.96 -4.02
C LYS A 70 -1.43 -14.33 -4.36
N ASP A 71 -1.20 -15.63 -4.56
CA ASP A 71 0.15 -16.16 -4.83
C ASP A 71 0.78 -15.57 -6.09
N ASP A 72 -0.04 -15.28 -7.11
CA ASP A 72 0.42 -14.75 -8.39
C ASP A 72 0.52 -13.22 -8.42
N ALA A 73 0.16 -12.54 -7.34
CA ALA A 73 0.27 -11.09 -7.25
C ALA A 73 1.69 -10.68 -6.88
N PHE A 74 2.13 -9.54 -7.42
CA PHE A 74 3.37 -8.90 -7.01
C PHE A 74 3.08 -8.04 -5.78
N ALA A 75 3.66 -8.39 -4.64
CA ALA A 75 3.37 -7.75 -3.37
C ALA A 75 4.43 -6.70 -3.02
N VAL A 76 3.97 -5.48 -2.74
CA VAL A 76 4.81 -4.36 -2.33
C VAL A 76 4.42 -3.98 -0.91
N ALA A 77 5.32 -4.18 0.03
CA ALA A 77 5.11 -3.76 1.42
C ALA A 77 5.57 -2.32 1.61
N LEU A 78 4.73 -1.49 2.21
CA LEU A 78 5.16 -0.14 2.61
C LEU A 78 5.82 -0.24 3.96
N ALA A 79 7.10 0.10 4.00
CA ALA A 79 7.92 -0.02 5.21
C ALA A 79 8.96 1.08 5.25
N VAL A 80 9.18 1.66 6.43
CA VAL A 80 10.13 2.76 6.62
C VAL A 80 11.54 2.33 6.20
N GLU A 81 11.90 1.08 6.45
CA GLU A 81 13.21 0.51 6.11
C GLU A 81 13.32 0.04 4.65
N GLY A 82 12.26 0.22 3.86
CA GLY A 82 12.27 -0.14 2.45
C GLY A 82 13.10 0.81 1.59
N LYS A 83 13.12 0.52 0.31
CA LYS A 83 13.83 1.36 -0.66
C LYS A 83 13.02 2.61 -1.00
N MET A 84 13.66 3.76 -0.94
CA MET A 84 13.04 5.03 -1.32
C MET A 84 13.16 5.25 -2.83
N LEU A 85 12.05 5.65 -3.44
CA LEU A 85 12.00 5.98 -4.87
C LEU A 85 11.48 7.41 -5.02
N SER A 86 11.94 8.09 -6.06
CA SER A 86 11.30 9.32 -6.49
C SER A 86 9.99 9.00 -7.21
N SER A 87 9.16 10.00 -7.46
CA SER A 87 7.91 9.80 -8.22
C SER A 87 8.20 9.25 -9.63
N GLU A 88 9.24 9.75 -10.27
CA GLU A 88 9.66 9.27 -11.59
C GLU A 88 10.14 7.81 -11.53
N GLU A 89 10.91 7.46 -10.50
CA GLU A 89 11.37 6.09 -10.29
C GLU A 89 10.22 5.13 -10.01
N LEU A 90 9.20 5.58 -9.27
CA LEU A 90 8.01 4.75 -9.04
C LEU A 90 7.26 4.52 -10.36
N ALA A 91 7.13 5.56 -11.19
CA ALA A 91 6.50 5.42 -12.50
C ALA A 91 7.25 4.41 -13.36
N GLU A 92 8.58 4.47 -13.38
CA GLU A 92 9.42 3.52 -14.10
C GLU A 92 9.25 2.10 -13.55
N PHE A 93 9.22 1.97 -12.23
CA PHE A 93 8.98 0.69 -11.55
C PHE A 93 7.65 0.06 -12.00
N MET A 94 6.57 0.85 -11.99
CA MET A 94 5.25 0.38 -12.39
C MET A 94 5.24 -0.03 -13.87
N THR A 95 5.88 0.75 -14.73
CA THR A 95 6.01 0.42 -16.15
C THR A 95 6.75 -0.89 -16.36
N LYS A 96 7.89 -1.06 -15.69
CA LYS A 96 8.70 -2.28 -15.82
C LYS A 96 7.93 -3.52 -15.37
N LYS A 97 7.15 -3.41 -14.29
CA LYS A 97 6.34 -4.53 -13.83
C LYS A 97 5.27 -4.89 -14.85
N SER A 98 4.58 -3.91 -15.39
CA SER A 98 3.56 -4.13 -16.41
C SER A 98 4.14 -4.77 -17.67
N VAL A 99 5.25 -4.23 -18.19
CA VAL A 99 5.93 -4.77 -19.37
C VAL A 99 6.46 -6.18 -19.11
N GLY A 100 6.90 -6.45 -17.88
CA GLY A 100 7.40 -7.77 -17.48
C GLY A 100 6.33 -8.82 -17.23
N GLY A 101 5.06 -8.50 -17.47
CA GLY A 101 3.97 -9.47 -17.37
C GLY A 101 3.22 -9.48 -16.03
N VAL A 102 3.53 -8.56 -15.13
CA VAL A 102 2.77 -8.44 -13.87
C VAL A 102 1.42 -7.79 -14.17
N SER A 103 0.35 -8.50 -13.89
CA SER A 103 -1.01 -8.02 -14.12
C SER A 103 -1.70 -7.56 -12.83
N HIS A 104 -1.13 -7.89 -11.67
CA HIS A 104 -1.73 -7.57 -10.38
C HIS A 104 -0.65 -7.17 -9.38
N ILE A 105 -0.70 -5.96 -8.88
CA ILE A 105 0.16 -5.48 -7.80
C ILE A 105 -0.68 -5.28 -6.56
N VAL A 106 -0.20 -5.78 -5.42
CA VAL A 106 -0.82 -5.58 -4.11
C VAL A 106 0.11 -4.73 -3.26
N PHE A 107 -0.37 -3.55 -2.85
CA PHE A 107 0.34 -2.71 -1.90
C PHE A 107 -0.19 -3.01 -0.50
N ILE A 108 0.71 -3.16 0.46
CA ILE A 108 0.37 -3.55 1.83
C ILE A 108 0.75 -2.43 2.80
N ILE A 109 -0.23 -1.96 3.55
CA ILE A 109 -0.04 -0.93 4.58
C ILE A 109 -0.43 -1.53 5.92
N GLY A 110 0.53 -1.61 6.84
CA GLY A 110 0.28 -2.15 8.19
C GLY A 110 -0.45 -1.18 9.10
N GLY A 111 -0.80 -1.67 10.27
CA GLY A 111 -1.35 -0.86 11.34
C GLY A 111 -0.27 -0.10 12.10
N SER A 112 -0.61 0.37 13.31
CA SER A 112 0.30 1.21 14.11
C SER A 112 1.60 0.53 14.50
N LEU A 113 1.62 -0.80 14.57
CA LEU A 113 2.82 -1.56 14.95
C LEU A 113 3.68 -1.97 13.75
N GLY A 114 3.23 -1.69 12.53
CA GLY A 114 3.94 -2.09 11.32
C GLY A 114 3.58 -3.49 10.85
N LEU A 115 4.41 -4.05 10.01
CA LEU A 115 4.16 -5.34 9.37
C LEU A 115 4.94 -6.48 10.04
N SER A 116 4.32 -7.66 10.08
CA SER A 116 4.96 -8.85 10.67
C SER A 116 6.10 -9.37 9.79
N PRO A 117 7.01 -10.16 10.36
CA PRO A 117 8.06 -10.81 9.56
C PRO A 117 7.50 -11.68 8.43
N ALA A 118 6.37 -12.36 8.66
CA ALA A 118 5.75 -13.20 7.64
C ALA A 118 5.29 -12.38 6.43
N VAL A 119 4.69 -11.20 6.66
CA VAL A 119 4.28 -10.30 5.58
C VAL A 119 5.51 -9.79 4.83
N MET A 120 6.55 -9.39 5.57
CA MET A 120 7.78 -8.90 4.94
C MET A 120 8.45 -9.97 4.09
N ARG A 121 8.42 -11.23 4.52
CA ARG A 121 8.95 -12.35 3.72
C ARG A 121 8.14 -12.63 2.47
N ARG A 122 6.80 -12.45 2.54
CA ARG A 122 5.94 -12.64 1.37
C ARG A 122 6.12 -11.51 0.36
N ALA A 123 6.42 -10.30 0.82
CA ALA A 123 6.55 -9.16 -0.06
C ALA A 123 7.69 -9.35 -1.06
N ASP A 124 7.41 -9.06 -2.31
CA ASP A 124 8.41 -9.10 -3.38
C ASP A 124 9.28 -7.85 -3.39
N TYR A 125 8.79 -6.78 -2.77
CA TYR A 125 9.49 -5.51 -2.73
C TYR A 125 9.05 -4.72 -1.49
N ALA A 126 9.98 -4.02 -0.86
CA ALA A 126 9.69 -3.13 0.27
C ALA A 126 9.94 -1.69 -0.18
N LEU A 127 8.90 -0.87 -0.14
CA LEU A 127 8.92 0.52 -0.58
C LEU A 127 8.81 1.45 0.61
N SER A 128 9.71 2.42 0.71
CA SER A 128 9.65 3.47 1.72
C SER A 128 9.33 4.80 1.07
N PHE A 129 8.32 5.50 1.59
CA PHE A 129 8.04 6.87 1.16
C PHE A 129 8.91 7.88 1.89
N SER A 130 9.41 7.52 3.08
CA SER A 130 10.19 8.44 3.90
C SER A 130 10.79 7.69 5.07
N LYS A 131 11.87 8.23 5.64
CA LYS A 131 12.39 7.76 6.93
C LYS A 131 11.49 8.19 8.09
N MET A 132 10.61 9.16 7.83
CA MET A 132 9.62 9.59 8.81
C MET A 132 8.45 8.62 8.83
N THR A 133 7.82 8.49 9.98
CA THR A 133 6.60 7.70 10.14
C THR A 133 5.39 8.59 9.92
N PHE A 134 4.44 8.12 9.13
CA PHE A 134 3.17 8.81 8.89
C PHE A 134 2.02 7.98 9.45
N PRO A 135 0.91 8.63 9.86
CA PRO A 135 -0.29 7.87 10.21
C PRO A 135 -0.72 6.98 9.04
N HIS A 136 -1.13 5.75 9.34
CA HIS A 136 -1.49 4.80 8.28
C HIS A 136 -2.67 5.28 7.41
N GLN A 137 -3.58 6.08 7.98
CA GLN A 137 -4.69 6.65 7.22
C GLN A 137 -4.17 7.63 6.15
N MET A 138 -3.22 8.49 6.53
CA MET A 138 -2.59 9.42 5.59
C MET A 138 -1.79 8.68 4.53
N MET A 139 -1.10 7.61 4.90
CA MET A 139 -0.31 6.82 3.94
C MET A 139 -1.15 6.26 2.82
N ARG A 140 -2.40 5.89 3.08
CA ARG A 140 -3.30 5.42 2.01
C ARG A 140 -3.52 6.49 0.96
N VAL A 141 -3.74 7.72 1.41
CA VAL A 141 -3.96 8.86 0.50
C VAL A 141 -2.68 9.16 -0.27
N VAL A 142 -1.53 9.20 0.43
CA VAL A 142 -0.24 9.45 -0.21
C VAL A 142 0.07 8.37 -1.25
N LEU A 143 -0.19 7.11 -0.94
CA LEU A 143 0.02 6.01 -1.87
C LEU A 143 -0.84 6.18 -3.13
N LEU A 144 -2.13 6.42 -2.97
CA LEU A 144 -3.02 6.59 -4.12
C LEU A 144 -2.63 7.80 -4.97
N GLU A 145 -2.23 8.88 -4.33
CA GLU A 145 -1.75 10.06 -5.04
C GLU A 145 -0.51 9.72 -5.89
N GLN A 146 0.44 8.98 -5.34
CA GLN A 146 1.65 8.62 -6.07
C GLN A 146 1.37 7.60 -7.17
N ILE A 147 0.43 6.68 -6.98
CA ILE A 147 0.02 5.77 -8.06
C ILE A 147 -0.63 6.56 -9.19
N TYR A 148 -1.48 7.53 -8.87
CA TYR A 148 -2.09 8.42 -9.86
C TYR A 148 -1.02 9.22 -10.61
N ARG A 149 -0.09 9.83 -9.87
CA ARG A 149 1.03 10.59 -10.46
C ARG A 149 1.86 9.70 -11.37
N SER A 150 2.12 8.47 -10.95
CA SER A 150 2.83 7.47 -11.75
C SER A 150 2.15 7.23 -13.09
N GLU A 151 0.82 7.09 -13.10
CA GLU A 151 0.06 6.89 -14.35
C GLU A 151 0.16 8.11 -15.26
N ARG A 152 0.08 9.33 -14.69
CA ARG A 152 0.23 10.56 -15.46
C ARG A 152 1.61 10.69 -16.09
N ILE A 153 2.65 10.33 -15.34
CA ILE A 153 4.03 10.33 -15.85
C ILE A 153 4.19 9.30 -16.97
N GLN A 154 3.72 8.08 -16.76
CA GLN A 154 3.85 6.99 -17.74
C GLN A 154 3.18 7.34 -19.07
N ARG A 155 2.08 8.07 -19.02
CA ARG A 155 1.31 8.44 -20.21
C ARG A 155 1.68 9.80 -20.75
N ASN A 156 2.70 10.42 -20.19
CA ASN A 156 3.16 11.74 -20.58
C ASN A 156 2.03 12.78 -20.51
N GLU A 157 1.18 12.67 -19.52
CA GLU A 157 0.07 13.58 -19.30
C GLU A 157 0.47 14.66 -18.29
N PRO A 158 -0.03 15.90 -18.42
CA PRO A 158 0.35 16.98 -17.52
C PRO A 158 -0.22 16.77 -16.12
N TYR A 159 0.62 16.74 -15.13
CA TYR A 159 0.28 16.67 -13.70
C TYR A 159 1.55 16.87 -12.86
N HIS A 160 2.55 16.04 -13.10
CA HIS A 160 3.82 16.08 -12.38
C HIS A 160 4.68 17.26 -12.89
N LYS A 161 5.30 17.98 -11.95
CA LYS A 161 6.13 19.14 -12.27
C LYS A 161 7.53 19.03 -11.68
#